data_55825522c3e13a0b30387cded6bbfd2a
#
_entry.id   55825522c3e13a0b30387cded6bbfd2a
#
_cell.length_a   1.000
_cell.length_b   1.000
_cell.length_c   1.000
_cell.angle_alpha   90.00
_cell.angle_beta   90.00
_cell.angle_gamma   90.00
#
_symmetry.space_group_name_H-M   'P 1'
#
loop_
_entity.id
_entity.type
_entity.pdbx_description
1 polymer ?
#
loop_
_entity_poly.entity_id
_entity_poly.type
_entity_poly.pdbx_seq_one_letter_code
_entity_poly.pdbx_strand_id
1 'polypeptide(L)'
;MVALVSTVAYLGLEARAVEVQCQIAPGLPGFTLVGLPDKAVGESRQRVSAALTAMGLALPPKRITINLSPADLPKEGSHYDLPVALALLAAMGVIDAEMLADFVAVGELALDGRVIPSPGVLLAALHAHEGGRGLICPAAQGPEARWASGVPVVAAPDLVSLLNHLRGIQVLPIPQPGTVEAPARSRDMRQVKGQETARRALEIAAAGSHNLLMVGPPGAGKSLLASCLPGILPDLTPAEALEVSMVASVAGTLEGGRISRARPYRAPHHSASIAALTGGGLKVRPGEVSMAHLGVLFLDELPEFQRQALDSLRQPLETGEVTVARANAHLTYPARVQLIAAMNPCRCGHLGDPALACSRAPKCAADYQSKVSGPLLDRIDLHVEVDPVRAVDLALPPAKEGSDEVATRVARARAIQTRRLEGASARTNAELDGDLLEAHATPDDAGRKLLLQAAEAMRLSARGYVRILRVARTIADLAGAEQVGRVHIAEALSYRRRAPVN
;
A
#
# COMPACT_ATOMS: atom_id res chain seq x y z
N MET A 1 34.05 -13.48 -26.50
CA MET A 1 32.97 -12.48 -26.68
C MET A 1 32.18 -12.47 -25.40
N VAL A 2 31.78 -11.30 -24.90
CA VAL A 2 30.90 -11.15 -23.72
C VAL A 2 29.50 -10.86 -24.24
N ALA A 3 28.53 -11.66 -23.87
CA ALA A 3 27.11 -11.37 -24.16
C ALA A 3 26.52 -10.53 -23.05
N LEU A 4 25.69 -9.54 -23.40
CA LEU A 4 25.05 -8.59 -22.50
C LEU A 4 23.54 -8.70 -22.59
N VAL A 5 22.86 -8.71 -21.44
CA VAL A 5 21.38 -8.63 -21.35
C VAL A 5 21.01 -7.65 -20.24
N SER A 6 20.10 -6.74 -20.55
CA SER A 6 19.61 -5.77 -19.58
C SER A 6 18.50 -6.38 -18.72
N THR A 7 18.53 -6.11 -17.45
CA THR A 7 17.49 -6.43 -16.46
C THR A 7 17.43 -5.34 -15.39
N VAL A 8 16.65 -5.54 -14.34
CA VAL A 8 16.49 -4.56 -13.25
C VAL A 8 16.69 -5.19 -11.87
N ALA A 9 17.09 -4.37 -10.90
CA ALA A 9 16.97 -4.64 -9.48
C ALA A 9 15.94 -3.69 -8.88
N TYR A 10 15.18 -4.15 -7.90
CA TYR A 10 14.14 -3.36 -7.27
C TYR A 10 14.63 -2.77 -5.94
N LEU A 11 14.56 -1.45 -5.81
CA LEU A 11 14.81 -0.72 -4.57
C LEU A 11 13.52 -0.01 -4.13
N GLY A 12 12.69 -0.70 -3.36
CA GLY A 12 11.33 -0.21 -3.07
C GLY A 12 10.46 -0.24 -4.33
N LEU A 13 9.98 0.92 -4.78
CA LEU A 13 9.25 1.07 -6.04
C LEU A 13 10.15 1.57 -7.20
N GLU A 14 11.43 1.68 -6.99
CA GLU A 14 12.38 2.07 -8.03
C GLU A 14 13.01 0.84 -8.69
N ALA A 15 12.99 0.80 -10.02
CA ALA A 15 13.72 -0.19 -10.80
C ALA A 15 15.06 0.40 -11.25
N ARG A 16 16.15 -0.22 -10.84
CA ARG A 16 17.53 0.16 -11.20
C ARG A 16 18.09 -0.77 -12.26
N ALA A 17 18.73 -0.21 -13.27
CA ALA A 17 19.35 -0.99 -14.34
C ALA A 17 20.41 -1.96 -13.80
N VAL A 18 20.36 -3.19 -14.28
CA VAL A 18 21.36 -4.22 -14.05
C VAL A 18 21.72 -4.84 -15.40
N GLU A 19 23.01 -5.03 -15.65
CA GLU A 19 23.52 -5.76 -16.80
C GLU A 19 23.94 -7.17 -16.39
N VAL A 20 23.41 -8.16 -17.08
CA VAL A 20 23.84 -9.56 -17.00
C VAL A 20 24.90 -9.78 -18.09
N GLN A 21 26.14 -9.99 -17.69
CA GLN A 21 27.29 -10.18 -18.57
C GLN A 21 27.69 -11.65 -18.53
N CYS A 22 27.67 -12.35 -19.67
CA CYS A 22 28.07 -13.76 -19.77
C CYS A 22 29.36 -13.93 -20.57
N GLN A 23 30.32 -14.64 -19.99
CA GLN A 23 31.55 -15.04 -20.65
C GLN A 23 31.76 -16.55 -20.57
N ILE A 24 32.08 -17.17 -21.71
CA ILE A 24 32.50 -18.57 -21.82
C ILE A 24 33.97 -18.61 -22.18
N ALA A 25 34.83 -19.14 -21.27
CA ALA A 25 36.26 -19.19 -21.43
C ALA A 25 36.77 -20.65 -21.36
N PRO A 26 37.91 -20.99 -22.01
CA PRO A 26 38.58 -22.27 -21.77
C PRO A 26 38.92 -22.47 -20.28
N GLY A 27 38.84 -23.70 -19.79
CA GLY A 27 39.18 -24.06 -18.43
C GLY A 27 38.33 -25.20 -17.90
N LEU A 28 38.50 -25.52 -16.63
CA LEU A 28 37.68 -26.53 -15.97
C LEU A 28 36.20 -26.16 -16.02
N PRO A 29 35.32 -27.12 -16.35
CA PRO A 29 33.88 -26.87 -16.40
C PRO A 29 33.37 -26.29 -15.07
N GLY A 30 32.68 -25.18 -15.14
CA GLY A 30 32.13 -24.52 -13.97
C GLY A 30 31.17 -23.42 -14.34
N PHE A 31 30.20 -23.14 -13.50
CA PHE A 31 29.22 -22.07 -13.65
C PHE A 31 29.24 -21.19 -12.40
N THR A 32 29.74 -19.96 -12.54
CA THR A 32 29.91 -19.01 -11.43
C THR A 32 29.08 -17.77 -11.68
N LEU A 33 28.36 -17.34 -10.63
CA LEU A 33 27.63 -16.05 -10.58
C LEU A 33 28.38 -15.11 -9.63
N VAL A 34 28.62 -13.86 -10.08
CA VAL A 34 29.25 -12.78 -9.29
C VAL A 34 28.42 -11.49 -9.38
N GLY A 35 28.62 -10.53 -8.48
CA GLY A 35 27.91 -9.24 -8.44
C GLY A 35 26.88 -9.13 -7.33
N LEU A 36 27.21 -9.60 -6.11
CA LEU A 36 26.34 -9.58 -4.90
C LEU A 36 24.97 -10.28 -5.08
N PRO A 37 24.95 -11.52 -5.62
CA PRO A 37 23.70 -12.26 -5.71
C PRO A 37 23.22 -12.70 -4.31
N ASP A 38 21.91 -12.62 -4.04
CA ASP A 38 21.30 -13.28 -2.89
C ASP A 38 21.26 -14.81 -3.09
N LYS A 39 20.72 -15.53 -2.11
CA LYS A 39 20.58 -16.98 -2.23
C LYS A 39 19.71 -17.41 -3.41
N ALA A 40 18.62 -16.69 -3.69
CA ALA A 40 17.70 -17.02 -4.77
C ALA A 40 18.34 -16.83 -6.14
N VAL A 41 19.11 -15.74 -6.31
CA VAL A 41 19.93 -15.49 -7.51
C VAL A 41 21.06 -16.52 -7.63
N GLY A 42 21.68 -16.90 -6.54
CA GLY A 42 22.70 -17.99 -6.54
C GLY A 42 22.15 -19.33 -7.01
N GLU A 43 20.88 -19.64 -6.73
CA GLU A 43 20.16 -20.83 -7.19
C GLU A 43 19.76 -20.78 -8.69
N SER A 44 19.77 -19.59 -9.34
CA SER A 44 19.50 -19.44 -10.79
C SER A 44 20.37 -20.37 -11.65
N ARG A 45 21.62 -20.61 -11.22
CA ARG A 45 22.50 -21.55 -11.93
C ARG A 45 21.86 -22.92 -12.14
N GLN A 46 21.19 -23.43 -11.10
CA GLN A 46 20.58 -24.77 -11.13
C GLN A 46 19.32 -24.76 -12.03
N ARG A 47 18.46 -23.72 -11.88
CA ARG A 47 17.25 -23.61 -12.67
C ARG A 47 17.54 -23.38 -14.15
N VAL A 48 18.46 -22.47 -14.48
CA VAL A 48 18.89 -22.22 -15.86
C VAL A 48 19.52 -23.46 -16.49
N SER A 49 20.41 -24.16 -15.78
CA SER A 49 21.02 -25.40 -16.28
C SER A 49 19.99 -26.49 -16.57
N ALA A 50 19.03 -26.70 -15.67
CA ALA A 50 17.96 -27.67 -15.84
C ALA A 50 17.04 -27.30 -17.02
N ALA A 51 16.63 -26.03 -17.14
CA ALA A 51 15.79 -25.53 -18.21
C ALA A 51 16.43 -25.71 -19.59
N LEU A 52 17.73 -25.38 -19.73
CA LEU A 52 18.46 -25.60 -20.97
C LEU A 52 18.60 -27.10 -21.33
N THR A 53 18.88 -27.94 -20.33
CA THR A 53 18.93 -29.38 -20.51
C THR A 53 17.58 -29.96 -20.98
N ALA A 54 16.48 -29.49 -20.41
CA ALA A 54 15.12 -29.88 -20.82
C ALA A 54 14.80 -29.50 -22.27
N MET A 55 15.42 -28.44 -22.80
CA MET A 55 15.33 -28.03 -24.20
C MET A 55 16.27 -28.79 -25.12
N GLY A 56 17.02 -29.76 -24.63
CA GLY A 56 18.03 -30.49 -25.40
C GLY A 56 19.35 -29.72 -25.61
N LEU A 57 19.58 -28.63 -24.92
CA LEU A 57 20.80 -27.83 -24.98
C LEU A 57 21.73 -28.21 -23.84
N ALA A 58 22.88 -28.80 -24.16
CA ALA A 58 23.91 -29.08 -23.17
C ALA A 58 24.76 -27.83 -22.90
N LEU A 59 25.06 -27.57 -21.63
CA LEU A 59 26.04 -26.54 -21.26
C LEU A 59 27.42 -26.91 -21.83
N PRO A 60 28.17 -25.91 -22.38
CA PRO A 60 29.52 -26.17 -22.87
C PRO A 60 30.43 -26.62 -21.72
N PRO A 61 31.31 -27.63 -21.94
CA PRO A 61 32.25 -28.11 -20.95
C PRO A 61 33.43 -27.11 -20.76
N LYS A 62 33.10 -25.87 -20.44
CA LYS A 62 34.01 -24.73 -20.30
C LYS A 62 33.68 -23.96 -19.01
N ARG A 63 34.49 -23.00 -18.69
CA ARG A 63 34.23 -22.08 -17.57
C ARG A 63 33.22 -21.01 -18.00
N ILE A 64 32.04 -21.03 -17.40
CA ILE A 64 30.99 -20.03 -17.57
C ILE A 64 31.02 -19.07 -16.40
N THR A 65 31.14 -17.78 -16.68
CA THR A 65 31.07 -16.71 -15.66
C THR A 65 29.96 -15.74 -16.02
N ILE A 66 29.01 -15.58 -15.10
CA ILE A 66 27.95 -14.57 -15.18
C ILE A 66 28.26 -13.48 -14.17
N ASN A 67 28.35 -12.24 -14.63
CA ASN A 67 28.52 -11.05 -13.78
C ASN A 67 27.25 -10.20 -13.84
N LEU A 68 26.75 -9.81 -12.66
CA LEU A 68 25.61 -8.91 -12.49
C LEU A 68 26.14 -7.52 -12.10
N SER A 69 26.20 -6.60 -13.05
CA SER A 69 26.73 -5.25 -12.89
C SER A 69 25.59 -4.24 -12.65
N PRO A 70 25.76 -3.21 -11.77
CA PRO A 70 26.94 -2.91 -10.97
C PRO A 70 27.05 -3.77 -9.70
N ALA A 71 28.26 -3.94 -9.17
CA ALA A 71 28.52 -4.85 -8.04
C ALA A 71 28.07 -4.32 -6.67
N ASP A 72 27.85 -3.04 -6.52
CA ASP A 72 27.41 -2.36 -5.29
C ASP A 72 25.88 -2.45 -5.04
N LEU A 73 25.12 -2.81 -6.07
CA LEU A 73 23.68 -2.95 -6.00
C LEU A 73 23.30 -4.39 -5.58
N PRO A 74 22.53 -4.61 -4.48
CA PRO A 74 22.03 -5.93 -4.12
C PRO A 74 21.10 -6.50 -5.19
N LYS A 75 21.28 -7.77 -5.56
CA LYS A 75 20.41 -8.51 -6.50
C LYS A 75 19.64 -9.54 -5.70
N GLU A 76 18.34 -9.30 -5.59
CA GLU A 76 17.42 -10.16 -4.84
C GLU A 76 16.29 -10.67 -5.75
N GLY A 77 15.93 -11.94 -5.57
CA GLY A 77 14.79 -12.54 -6.26
C GLY A 77 15.14 -13.42 -7.44
N SER A 78 14.13 -14.16 -7.93
CA SER A 78 14.29 -15.17 -8.98
C SER A 78 14.12 -14.64 -10.42
N HIS A 79 13.72 -13.37 -10.58
CA HIS A 79 13.50 -12.76 -11.90
C HIS A 79 14.76 -12.64 -12.77
N TYR A 80 15.93 -12.90 -12.20
CA TYR A 80 17.20 -12.94 -12.92
C TYR A 80 17.41 -14.22 -13.75
N ASP A 81 16.59 -15.28 -13.54
CA ASP A 81 16.78 -16.54 -14.24
C ASP A 81 16.69 -16.36 -15.76
N LEU A 82 15.65 -15.64 -16.23
CA LEU A 82 15.44 -15.41 -17.67
C LEU A 82 16.58 -14.59 -18.29
N PRO A 83 17.00 -13.42 -17.76
CA PRO A 83 18.12 -12.68 -18.35
C PRO A 83 19.45 -13.45 -18.27
N VAL A 84 19.69 -14.26 -17.23
CA VAL A 84 20.86 -15.14 -17.16
C VAL A 84 20.83 -16.20 -18.24
N ALA A 85 19.67 -16.84 -18.48
CA ALA A 85 19.51 -17.82 -19.55
C ALA A 85 19.73 -17.20 -20.94
N LEU A 86 19.15 -16.02 -21.18
CA LEU A 86 19.31 -15.30 -22.45
C LEU A 86 20.77 -14.89 -22.70
N ALA A 87 21.46 -14.37 -21.69
CA ALA A 87 22.88 -14.03 -21.78
C ALA A 87 23.75 -15.26 -22.08
N LEU A 88 23.44 -16.41 -21.48
CA LEU A 88 24.12 -17.67 -21.73
C LEU A 88 23.85 -18.20 -23.14
N LEU A 89 22.60 -18.18 -23.62
CA LEU A 89 22.21 -18.57 -24.97
C LEU A 89 22.87 -17.69 -26.02
N ALA A 90 23.00 -16.40 -25.79
CA ALA A 90 23.73 -15.49 -26.67
C ALA A 90 25.25 -15.78 -26.68
N ALA A 91 25.85 -16.02 -25.49
CA ALA A 91 27.25 -16.40 -25.39
C ALA A 91 27.56 -17.78 -26.05
N MET A 92 26.57 -18.67 -26.14
CA MET A 92 26.65 -19.95 -26.84
C MET A 92 26.42 -19.81 -28.37
N GLY A 93 26.04 -18.62 -28.86
CA GLY A 93 25.70 -18.41 -30.28
C GLY A 93 24.35 -19.02 -30.72
N VAL A 94 23.49 -19.32 -29.74
CA VAL A 94 22.13 -19.87 -30.03
C VAL A 94 21.20 -18.74 -30.48
N ILE A 95 21.38 -17.53 -29.98
CA ILE A 95 20.69 -16.30 -30.39
C ILE A 95 21.69 -15.19 -30.65
N ASP A 96 21.32 -14.23 -31.47
CA ASP A 96 22.13 -13.03 -31.69
C ASP A 96 22.00 -12.08 -30.50
N ALA A 97 23.14 -11.66 -29.96
CA ALA A 97 23.17 -10.73 -28.83
C ALA A 97 22.58 -9.34 -29.18
N GLU A 98 22.64 -8.92 -30.45
CA GLU A 98 22.08 -7.65 -30.92
C GLU A 98 20.55 -7.61 -30.75
N MET A 99 19.89 -8.77 -30.91
CA MET A 99 18.42 -8.86 -30.73
C MET A 99 17.96 -8.61 -29.30
N LEU A 100 18.84 -8.74 -28.32
CA LEU A 100 18.55 -8.52 -26.91
C LEU A 100 18.84 -7.09 -26.43
N ALA A 101 19.60 -6.32 -27.22
CA ALA A 101 20.05 -4.97 -26.83
C ALA A 101 18.89 -4.00 -26.59
N ASP A 102 17.80 -4.17 -27.35
CA ASP A 102 16.62 -3.32 -27.29
C ASP A 102 15.60 -3.77 -26.23
N PHE A 103 15.93 -4.76 -25.40
CA PHE A 103 15.02 -5.31 -24.42
C PHE A 103 15.60 -5.32 -23.00
N VAL A 104 14.73 -5.11 -22.04
CA VAL A 104 14.91 -5.49 -20.64
C VAL A 104 14.24 -6.85 -20.44
N ALA A 105 14.88 -7.79 -19.74
CA ALA A 105 14.32 -9.12 -19.51
C ALA A 105 14.13 -9.40 -18.01
N VAL A 106 12.95 -9.93 -17.64
CA VAL A 106 12.63 -10.34 -16.27
C VAL A 106 11.78 -11.61 -16.29
N GLY A 107 12.04 -12.55 -15.39
CA GLY A 107 11.25 -13.77 -15.23
C GLY A 107 12.01 -14.87 -14.50
N GLU A 108 11.28 -15.72 -13.78
CA GLU A 108 11.80 -16.93 -13.17
C GLU A 108 11.68 -18.11 -14.15
N LEU A 109 12.57 -19.08 -14.07
CA LEU A 109 12.52 -20.29 -14.88
C LEU A 109 12.14 -21.52 -14.07
N ALA A 110 11.17 -22.27 -14.56
CA ALA A 110 10.95 -23.64 -14.12
C ALA A 110 12.01 -24.57 -14.71
N LEU A 111 12.21 -25.74 -14.10
CA LEU A 111 13.19 -26.72 -14.53
C LEU A 111 12.91 -27.29 -15.93
N ASP A 112 11.67 -27.19 -16.41
CA ASP A 112 11.20 -27.60 -17.73
C ASP A 112 11.29 -26.50 -18.80
N GLY A 113 11.81 -25.31 -18.45
CA GLY A 113 11.99 -24.19 -19.35
C GLY A 113 10.79 -23.23 -19.46
N ARG A 114 9.71 -23.44 -18.73
CA ARG A 114 8.61 -22.48 -18.64
C ARG A 114 9.06 -21.19 -17.95
N VAL A 115 8.54 -20.05 -18.41
CA VAL A 115 8.78 -18.74 -17.80
C VAL A 115 7.69 -18.46 -16.80
N ILE A 116 8.06 -18.40 -15.52
CA ILE A 116 7.16 -18.28 -14.37
C ILE A 116 7.05 -16.81 -13.93
N PRO A 117 5.86 -16.37 -13.48
CA PRO A 117 5.65 -15.02 -12.94
C PRO A 117 6.64 -14.66 -11.82
N SER A 118 7.10 -13.41 -11.86
CA SER A 118 7.99 -12.82 -10.86
C SER A 118 7.46 -11.44 -10.42
N PRO A 119 7.71 -11.02 -9.17
CA PRO A 119 7.29 -9.71 -8.69
C PRO A 119 7.95 -8.56 -9.46
N GLY A 120 7.23 -7.43 -9.62
CA GLY A 120 7.79 -6.17 -10.11
C GLY A 120 7.78 -5.96 -11.63
N VAL A 121 7.05 -6.77 -12.39
CA VAL A 121 7.00 -6.67 -13.88
C VAL A 121 6.50 -5.30 -14.34
N LEU A 122 5.55 -4.68 -13.64
CA LEU A 122 5.08 -3.32 -13.95
C LEU A 122 6.23 -2.30 -13.83
N LEU A 123 7.04 -2.38 -12.78
CA LEU A 123 8.18 -1.50 -12.59
C LEU A 123 9.25 -1.71 -13.66
N ALA A 124 9.51 -2.97 -14.02
CA ALA A 124 10.44 -3.30 -15.11
C ALA A 124 9.95 -2.73 -16.46
N ALA A 125 8.64 -2.77 -16.71
CA ALA A 125 8.03 -2.20 -17.92
C ALA A 125 8.15 -0.66 -17.95
N LEU A 126 7.90 0.01 -16.83
CA LEU A 126 8.07 1.47 -16.70
C LEU A 126 9.55 1.87 -16.93
N HIS A 127 10.48 1.13 -16.32
CA HIS A 127 11.91 1.35 -16.52
C HIS A 127 12.35 1.12 -17.98
N ALA A 128 11.83 0.08 -18.64
CA ALA A 128 12.09 -0.18 -20.05
C ALA A 128 11.57 0.97 -20.92
N HIS A 129 10.38 1.50 -20.61
CA HIS A 129 9.78 2.66 -21.29
C HIS A 129 10.69 3.90 -21.19
N GLU A 130 11.14 4.24 -19.99
CA GLU A 130 12.04 5.38 -19.76
C GLU A 130 13.35 5.26 -20.54
N GLY A 131 13.84 4.03 -20.69
CA GLY A 131 15.04 3.71 -21.48
C GLY A 131 14.82 3.56 -22.99
N GLY A 132 13.59 3.75 -23.49
CA GLY A 132 13.23 3.53 -24.91
C GLY A 132 13.38 2.08 -25.35
N ARG A 133 13.26 1.10 -24.45
CA ARG A 133 13.45 -0.34 -24.69
C ARG A 133 12.14 -1.11 -24.59
N GLY A 134 12.13 -2.31 -25.16
CA GLY A 134 11.08 -3.30 -24.97
C GLY A 134 11.26 -4.10 -23.66
N LEU A 135 10.25 -4.88 -23.32
CA LEU A 135 10.30 -5.79 -22.17
C LEU A 135 10.04 -7.24 -22.60
N ILE A 136 10.90 -8.16 -22.17
CA ILE A 136 10.66 -9.60 -22.22
C ILE A 136 10.23 -10.05 -20.82
N CYS A 137 9.04 -10.64 -20.70
CA CYS A 137 8.46 -11.03 -19.41
C CYS A 137 7.66 -12.33 -19.50
N PRO A 138 7.26 -12.94 -18.35
CA PRO A 138 6.38 -14.09 -18.35
C PRO A 138 5.04 -13.83 -19.05
N ALA A 139 4.53 -14.81 -19.81
CA ALA A 139 3.26 -14.67 -20.55
C ALA A 139 2.08 -14.23 -19.67
N ALA A 140 1.99 -14.79 -18.46
CA ALA A 140 0.93 -14.45 -17.49
C ALA A 140 0.96 -12.98 -17.03
N GLN A 141 2.10 -12.30 -17.16
CA GLN A 141 2.30 -10.90 -16.75
C GLN A 141 2.41 -9.92 -17.92
N GLY A 142 2.23 -10.41 -19.15
CA GLY A 142 2.10 -9.55 -20.33
C GLY A 142 1.05 -8.44 -20.17
N PRO A 143 -0.17 -8.73 -19.68
CA PRO A 143 -1.19 -7.71 -19.41
C PRO A 143 -0.75 -6.66 -18.41
N GLU A 144 0.02 -7.04 -17.37
CA GLU A 144 0.61 -6.12 -16.39
C GLU A 144 1.63 -5.17 -17.04
N ALA A 145 2.55 -5.73 -17.84
CA ALA A 145 3.58 -4.97 -18.55
C ALA A 145 3.00 -3.94 -19.55
N ARG A 146 1.83 -4.22 -20.11
CA ARG A 146 1.16 -3.34 -21.10
C ARG A 146 0.60 -2.04 -20.51
N TRP A 147 0.58 -1.88 -19.20
CA TRP A 147 0.26 -0.59 -18.56
C TRP A 147 1.35 0.47 -18.78
N ALA A 148 2.59 0.09 -19.02
CA ALA A 148 3.61 0.98 -19.55
C ALA A 148 3.34 1.21 -21.04
N SER A 149 2.63 2.29 -21.37
CA SER A 149 2.23 2.61 -22.73
C SER A 149 3.45 2.80 -23.66
N GLY A 150 3.35 2.30 -24.90
CA GLY A 150 4.41 2.46 -25.90
C GLY A 150 5.59 1.47 -25.79
N VAL A 151 5.62 0.59 -24.80
CA VAL A 151 6.67 -0.44 -24.65
C VAL A 151 6.35 -1.65 -25.53
N PRO A 152 7.25 -2.10 -26.43
CA PRO A 152 7.15 -3.41 -27.04
C PRO A 152 7.26 -4.50 -25.97
N VAL A 153 6.23 -5.33 -25.81
CA VAL A 153 6.18 -6.40 -24.80
C VAL A 153 6.19 -7.76 -25.48
N VAL A 154 7.21 -8.56 -25.15
CA VAL A 154 7.32 -9.97 -25.54
C VAL A 154 6.97 -10.82 -24.32
N ALA A 155 5.75 -11.35 -24.29
CA ALA A 155 5.21 -12.15 -23.20
C ALA A 155 5.43 -13.64 -23.50
N ALA A 156 6.46 -14.25 -22.90
CA ALA A 156 6.92 -15.59 -23.22
C ALA A 156 6.35 -16.63 -22.24
N PRO A 157 5.71 -17.72 -22.74
CA PRO A 157 5.28 -18.83 -21.90
C PRO A 157 6.45 -19.75 -21.49
N ASP A 158 7.44 -19.90 -22.37
CA ASP A 158 8.61 -20.74 -22.19
C ASP A 158 9.80 -20.25 -23.05
N LEU A 159 10.99 -20.78 -22.77
CA LEU A 159 12.21 -20.43 -23.51
C LEU A 159 12.18 -20.81 -24.97
N VAL A 160 11.55 -21.93 -25.34
CA VAL A 160 11.49 -22.40 -26.74
C VAL A 160 10.68 -21.44 -27.59
N SER A 161 9.50 -21.08 -27.11
CA SER A 161 8.63 -20.10 -27.75
C SER A 161 9.31 -18.72 -27.88
N LEU A 162 10.05 -18.30 -26.82
CA LEU A 162 10.82 -17.06 -26.85
C LEU A 162 11.93 -17.10 -27.91
N LEU A 163 12.70 -18.21 -27.99
CA LEU A 163 13.75 -18.38 -29.00
C LEU A 163 13.19 -18.34 -30.39
N ASN A 164 12.06 -19.02 -30.64
CA ASN A 164 11.38 -19.03 -31.94
C ASN A 164 10.91 -17.62 -32.33
N HIS A 165 10.41 -16.84 -31.33
CA HIS A 165 10.04 -15.45 -31.57
C HIS A 165 11.24 -14.58 -31.95
N LEU A 166 12.33 -14.62 -31.17
CA LEU A 166 13.55 -13.85 -31.43
C LEU A 166 14.18 -14.21 -32.78
N ARG A 167 14.07 -15.46 -33.22
CA ARG A 167 14.56 -15.93 -34.56
C ARG A 167 13.57 -15.64 -35.69
N GLY A 168 12.40 -15.08 -35.42
CA GLY A 168 11.37 -14.84 -36.44
C GLY A 168 10.69 -16.08 -36.97
N ILE A 169 10.88 -17.26 -36.32
CA ILE A 169 10.25 -18.53 -36.74
C ILE A 169 8.77 -18.54 -36.39
N GLN A 170 8.45 -18.11 -35.17
CA GLN A 170 7.08 -18.02 -34.68
C GLN A 170 6.96 -16.80 -33.78
N VAL A 171 6.24 -15.77 -34.24
CA VAL A 171 6.04 -14.53 -33.48
C VAL A 171 5.00 -14.72 -32.37
N LEU A 172 5.37 -14.38 -31.14
CA LEU A 172 4.45 -14.37 -30.01
C LEU A 172 3.41 -13.24 -30.17
N PRO A 173 2.16 -13.47 -29.79
CA PRO A 173 1.13 -12.44 -29.86
C PRO A 173 1.44 -11.29 -28.88
N ILE A 174 1.12 -10.07 -29.28
CA ILE A 174 1.19 -8.90 -28.40
C ILE A 174 0.13 -9.06 -27.30
N PRO A 175 0.51 -9.03 -26.02
CA PRO A 175 -0.45 -9.17 -24.93
C PRO A 175 -1.43 -7.99 -24.90
N GLN A 176 -2.69 -8.28 -24.60
CA GLN A 176 -3.67 -7.23 -24.33
C GLN A 176 -3.39 -6.57 -22.99
N PRO A 177 -3.63 -5.26 -22.83
CA PRO A 177 -3.54 -4.62 -21.53
C PRO A 177 -4.47 -5.28 -20.52
N GLY A 178 -4.08 -5.26 -19.24
CA GLY A 178 -4.97 -5.66 -18.16
C GLY A 178 -6.23 -4.79 -18.10
N THR A 179 -7.24 -5.28 -17.42
CA THR A 179 -8.53 -4.56 -17.29
C THR A 179 -8.53 -3.61 -16.10
N VAL A 180 -9.30 -2.52 -16.21
CA VAL A 180 -9.63 -1.68 -15.07
C VAL A 180 -10.85 -2.29 -14.39
N GLU A 181 -10.69 -2.72 -13.14
CA GLU A 181 -11.79 -3.25 -12.36
C GLU A 181 -12.68 -2.14 -11.85
N ALA A 182 -14.00 -2.34 -11.98
CA ALA A 182 -14.96 -1.52 -11.26
C ALA A 182 -14.80 -1.75 -9.75
N PRO A 183 -15.02 -0.71 -8.91
CA PRO A 183 -14.94 -0.86 -7.47
C PRO A 183 -15.87 -2.00 -7.00
N ALA A 184 -15.32 -2.92 -6.21
CA ALA A 184 -16.13 -3.95 -5.58
C ALA A 184 -17.15 -3.26 -4.66
N ARG A 185 -18.40 -3.75 -4.65
CA ARG A 185 -19.44 -3.22 -3.74
C ARG A 185 -19.00 -3.46 -2.30
N SER A 186 -18.72 -2.39 -1.58
CA SER A 186 -18.51 -2.42 -0.13
C SER A 186 -19.86 -2.57 0.60
N ARG A 187 -19.81 -2.76 1.90
CA ARG A 187 -21.03 -2.75 2.72
C ARG A 187 -21.69 -1.36 2.67
N ASP A 188 -23.03 -1.35 2.56
CA ASP A 188 -23.80 -0.12 2.54
C ASP A 188 -24.04 0.41 3.96
N MET A 189 -23.84 1.72 4.16
CA MET A 189 -24.13 2.40 5.42
C MET A 189 -25.60 2.29 5.86
N ARG A 190 -26.53 1.97 4.94
CA ARG A 190 -27.93 1.65 5.28
C ARG A 190 -28.05 0.44 6.18
N GLN A 191 -27.08 -0.47 6.17
CA GLN A 191 -27.03 -1.64 7.06
C GLN A 191 -26.72 -1.29 8.51
N VAL A 192 -26.12 -0.11 8.75
CA VAL A 192 -25.80 0.40 10.08
C VAL A 192 -27.05 1.05 10.67
N LYS A 193 -27.64 0.39 11.65
CA LYS A 193 -28.83 0.89 12.34
C LYS A 193 -28.44 1.68 13.58
N GLY A 194 -29.03 2.85 13.78
CA GLY A 194 -28.60 3.78 14.80
C GLY A 194 -27.20 4.34 14.49
N GLN A 195 -26.43 4.67 15.52
CA GLN A 195 -25.02 5.08 15.42
C GLN A 195 -24.80 6.37 14.62
N GLU A 196 -25.71 7.34 14.70
CA GLU A 196 -25.65 8.57 13.87
C GLU A 196 -24.33 9.33 14.07
N THR A 197 -23.84 9.43 15.31
CA THR A 197 -22.56 10.10 15.62
C THR A 197 -21.37 9.38 14.96
N ALA A 198 -21.35 8.03 15.00
CA ALA A 198 -20.30 7.25 14.39
C ALA A 198 -20.35 7.30 12.85
N ARG A 199 -21.55 7.27 12.27
CA ARG A 199 -21.75 7.47 10.82
C ARG A 199 -21.26 8.84 10.38
N ARG A 200 -21.57 9.90 11.14
CA ARG A 200 -21.10 11.25 10.87
C ARG A 200 -19.58 11.37 11.02
N ALA A 201 -18.97 10.76 12.05
CA ALA A 201 -17.53 10.72 12.21
C ALA A 201 -16.85 9.99 11.01
N LEU A 202 -17.46 8.91 10.51
CA LEU A 202 -16.96 8.18 9.34
C LEU A 202 -17.03 9.03 8.06
N GLU A 203 -18.10 9.81 7.87
CA GLU A 203 -18.25 10.76 6.76
C GLU A 203 -17.15 11.84 6.82
N ILE A 204 -16.91 12.44 8.00
CA ILE A 204 -15.86 13.44 8.20
C ILE A 204 -14.48 12.80 7.95
N ALA A 205 -14.24 11.59 8.47
CA ALA A 205 -13.01 10.85 8.25
C ALA A 205 -12.77 10.62 6.74
N ALA A 206 -13.78 10.18 6.00
CA ALA A 206 -13.72 10.00 4.55
C ALA A 206 -13.44 11.30 3.81
N ALA A 207 -14.15 12.38 4.17
CA ALA A 207 -14.05 13.66 3.50
C ALA A 207 -12.66 14.32 3.67
N GLY A 208 -12.06 14.24 4.87
CA GLY A 208 -10.78 14.87 5.19
C GLY A 208 -9.57 13.94 5.16
N SER A 209 -9.74 12.64 4.98
CA SER A 209 -8.69 11.61 5.18
C SER A 209 -8.21 11.53 6.64
N HIS A 210 -9.09 11.81 7.60
CA HIS A 210 -8.75 11.81 9.01
C HIS A 210 -8.66 10.39 9.58
N ASN A 211 -7.70 10.18 10.47
CA ASN A 211 -7.61 8.95 11.25
C ASN A 211 -8.72 8.92 12.31
N LEU A 212 -9.37 7.75 12.45
CA LEU A 212 -10.53 7.57 13.32
C LEU A 212 -10.32 6.41 14.31
N LEU A 213 -10.64 6.64 15.57
CA LEU A 213 -10.74 5.61 16.60
C LEU A 213 -12.19 5.46 17.07
N MET A 214 -12.70 4.24 16.95
CA MET A 214 -14.00 3.84 17.46
C MET A 214 -13.85 3.07 18.77
N VAL A 215 -14.50 3.54 19.83
CA VAL A 215 -14.48 2.89 21.15
C VAL A 215 -15.90 2.45 21.50
N GLY A 216 -16.11 1.18 21.82
CA GLY A 216 -17.45 0.68 22.16
C GLY A 216 -17.43 -0.79 22.57
N PRO A 217 -18.50 -1.32 23.18
CA PRO A 217 -18.58 -2.70 23.61
C PRO A 217 -18.51 -3.68 22.42
N PRO A 218 -18.26 -4.96 22.68
CA PRO A 218 -18.39 -6.00 21.67
C PRO A 218 -19.79 -5.99 21.04
N GLY A 219 -19.88 -6.23 19.73
CA GLY A 219 -21.17 -6.24 19.03
C GLY A 219 -21.79 -4.87 18.72
N ALA A 220 -21.12 -3.74 19.06
CA ALA A 220 -21.63 -2.40 18.77
C ALA A 220 -21.58 -2.01 17.26
N GLY A 221 -21.02 -2.87 16.38
CA GLY A 221 -20.99 -2.61 14.94
C GLY A 221 -19.76 -1.86 14.42
N LYS A 222 -18.69 -1.72 15.23
CA LYS A 222 -17.45 -1.01 14.87
C LYS A 222 -16.83 -1.52 13.56
N SER A 223 -16.65 -2.84 13.43
CA SER A 223 -16.05 -3.46 12.24
C SER A 223 -16.98 -3.35 11.01
N LEU A 224 -18.31 -3.34 11.23
CA LEU A 224 -19.30 -3.07 10.17
C LEU A 224 -19.15 -1.64 9.67
N LEU A 225 -19.10 -0.64 10.57
CA LEU A 225 -18.85 0.77 10.21
C LEU A 225 -17.55 0.93 9.41
N ALA A 226 -16.45 0.34 9.88
CA ALA A 226 -15.17 0.40 9.18
C ALA A 226 -15.26 -0.20 7.76
N SER A 227 -16.00 -1.30 7.58
CA SER A 227 -16.18 -1.95 6.28
C SER A 227 -17.07 -1.18 5.30
N CYS A 228 -17.83 -0.17 5.77
CA CYS A 228 -18.59 0.74 4.91
C CYS A 228 -17.70 1.86 4.31
N LEU A 229 -16.56 2.16 4.93
CA LEU A 229 -15.71 3.29 4.52
C LEU A 229 -15.27 3.24 3.05
N PRO A 230 -14.80 2.10 2.49
CA PRO A 230 -14.43 2.06 1.08
C PRO A 230 -15.54 2.49 0.12
N GLY A 231 -16.81 2.26 0.48
CA GLY A 231 -17.97 2.63 -0.33
C GLY A 231 -18.33 4.11 -0.33
N ILE A 232 -17.71 4.90 0.54
CA ILE A 232 -17.93 6.34 0.62
C ILE A 232 -16.69 7.16 0.25
N LEU A 233 -15.55 6.49 0.00
CA LEU A 233 -14.34 7.13 -0.47
C LEU A 233 -14.41 7.38 -2.00
N PRO A 234 -13.85 8.49 -2.51
CA PRO A 234 -13.74 8.69 -3.94
C PRO A 234 -12.77 7.69 -4.55
N ASP A 235 -13.05 7.28 -5.79
CA ASP A 235 -12.17 6.43 -6.58
C ASP A 235 -10.76 7.02 -6.68
N LEU A 236 -9.78 6.13 -6.86
CA LEU A 236 -8.42 6.51 -7.22
C LEU A 236 -8.41 7.19 -8.60
N THR A 237 -7.65 8.27 -8.73
CA THR A 237 -7.29 8.80 -10.04
C THR A 237 -6.44 7.78 -10.81
N PRO A 238 -6.32 7.88 -12.15
CA PRO A 238 -5.46 6.98 -12.91
C PRO A 238 -4.01 6.93 -12.40
N ALA A 239 -3.44 8.07 -12.01
CA ALA A 239 -2.10 8.15 -11.45
C ALA A 239 -2.00 7.44 -10.08
N GLU A 240 -2.97 7.68 -9.18
CA GLU A 240 -3.04 6.99 -7.88
C GLU A 240 -3.24 5.48 -8.05
N ALA A 241 -4.07 5.04 -9.00
CA ALA A 241 -4.32 3.63 -9.30
C ALA A 241 -3.04 2.93 -9.80
N LEU A 242 -2.24 3.62 -10.62
CA LEU A 242 -0.94 3.14 -11.06
C LEU A 242 0.03 3.00 -9.87
N GLU A 243 0.12 4.03 -9.00
CA GLU A 243 0.98 4.02 -7.82
C GLU A 243 0.64 2.85 -6.87
N VAL A 244 -0.64 2.60 -6.62
CA VAL A 244 -1.12 1.44 -5.84
C VAL A 244 -0.76 0.12 -6.53
N SER A 245 -0.90 0.06 -7.86
CA SER A 245 -0.59 -1.14 -8.64
C SER A 245 0.92 -1.44 -8.67
N MET A 246 1.78 -0.43 -8.60
CA MET A 246 3.23 -0.62 -8.46
C MET A 246 3.57 -1.31 -7.13
N VAL A 247 2.93 -0.90 -6.02
CA VAL A 247 3.09 -1.59 -4.74
C VAL A 247 2.63 -3.03 -4.82
N ALA A 248 1.46 -3.29 -5.43
CA ALA A 248 0.92 -4.63 -5.63
C ALA A 248 1.81 -5.51 -6.53
N SER A 249 2.40 -4.94 -7.57
CA SER A 249 3.33 -5.61 -8.48
C SER A 249 4.59 -6.10 -7.73
N VAL A 250 5.23 -5.23 -6.94
CA VAL A 250 6.41 -5.59 -6.12
C VAL A 250 6.06 -6.59 -5.02
N ALA A 251 4.85 -6.50 -4.46
CA ALA A 251 4.36 -7.50 -3.51
C ALA A 251 4.07 -8.87 -4.17
N GLY A 252 3.94 -8.91 -5.50
CA GLY A 252 3.54 -10.10 -6.26
C GLY A 252 2.06 -10.44 -6.13
N THR A 253 1.20 -9.44 -5.89
CA THR A 253 -0.25 -9.59 -5.67
C THR A 253 -1.10 -9.00 -6.80
N LEU A 254 -0.47 -8.46 -7.84
CA LEU A 254 -1.17 -7.92 -9.01
C LEU A 254 -1.54 -9.05 -9.97
N GLU A 255 -2.74 -9.57 -9.84
CA GLU A 255 -3.21 -10.71 -10.65
C GLU A 255 -3.70 -10.28 -12.03
N GLY A 256 -3.20 -10.95 -13.10
CA GLY A 256 -3.64 -10.72 -14.48
C GLY A 256 -3.49 -9.28 -14.98
N GLY A 257 -2.64 -8.48 -14.35
CA GLY A 257 -2.46 -7.06 -14.68
C GLY A 257 -3.69 -6.20 -14.43
N ARG A 258 -4.63 -6.62 -13.58
CA ARG A 258 -5.84 -5.86 -13.28
C ARG A 258 -5.54 -4.68 -12.37
N ILE A 259 -5.91 -3.47 -12.81
CA ILE A 259 -5.80 -2.25 -12.03
C ILE A 259 -7.17 -1.90 -11.45
N SER A 260 -7.25 -1.72 -10.15
CA SER A 260 -8.46 -1.29 -9.47
C SER A 260 -8.45 0.22 -9.22
N ARG A 261 -9.60 0.86 -9.44
CA ARG A 261 -9.82 2.25 -9.01
C ARG A 261 -10.35 2.35 -7.58
N ALA A 262 -10.70 1.21 -6.96
CA ALA A 262 -11.08 1.17 -5.56
C ALA A 262 -9.87 1.44 -4.66
N ARG A 263 -10.07 2.21 -3.59
CA ARG A 263 -9.02 2.41 -2.58
C ARG A 263 -8.77 1.12 -1.82
N PRO A 264 -7.52 0.71 -1.62
CA PRO A 264 -7.18 -0.48 -0.85
C PRO A 264 -7.80 -0.45 0.55
N TYR A 265 -8.30 -1.59 1.00
CA TYR A 265 -8.75 -1.80 2.37
C TYR A 265 -8.02 -2.99 2.96
N ARG A 266 -7.17 -2.74 3.94
CA ARG A 266 -6.36 -3.76 4.60
C ARG A 266 -6.74 -3.87 6.06
N ALA A 267 -7.04 -5.09 6.51
CA ALA A 267 -7.46 -5.38 7.88
C ALA A 267 -6.60 -6.52 8.45
N PRO A 268 -5.34 -6.26 8.81
CA PRO A 268 -4.47 -7.29 9.36
C PRO A 268 -4.98 -7.77 10.71
N HIS A 269 -4.81 -9.07 10.97
CA HIS A 269 -5.14 -9.64 12.27
C HIS A 269 -4.21 -9.10 13.36
N HIS A 270 -4.67 -8.97 14.60
CA HIS A 270 -3.90 -8.39 15.71
C HIS A 270 -2.62 -9.17 16.05
N SER A 271 -2.49 -10.43 15.62
CA SER A 271 -1.26 -11.23 15.74
C SER A 271 -0.18 -10.89 14.69
N ALA A 272 -0.43 -9.94 13.78
CA ALA A 272 0.53 -9.56 12.76
C ALA A 272 1.85 -9.07 13.39
N SER A 273 2.96 -9.58 12.87
CA SER A 273 4.29 -9.15 13.28
C SER A 273 4.63 -7.75 12.76
N ILE A 274 5.67 -7.11 13.31
CA ILE A 274 6.20 -5.83 12.81
C ILE A 274 6.50 -5.93 11.31
N ALA A 275 7.18 -6.99 10.87
CA ALA A 275 7.53 -7.19 9.47
C ALA A 275 6.29 -7.37 8.57
N ALA A 276 5.22 -7.96 9.06
CA ALA A 276 3.97 -8.06 8.33
C ALA A 276 3.29 -6.70 8.19
N LEU A 277 3.33 -5.85 9.23
CA LEU A 277 2.72 -4.52 9.18
C LEU A 277 3.52 -3.53 8.35
N THR A 278 4.81 -3.38 8.62
CA THR A 278 5.65 -2.33 8.00
C THR A 278 6.54 -2.83 6.87
N GLY A 279 6.57 -4.13 6.63
CA GLY A 279 7.46 -4.72 5.64
C GLY A 279 8.80 -5.14 6.22
N GLY A 280 9.61 -5.78 5.40
CA GLY A 280 10.90 -6.34 5.81
C GLY A 280 10.87 -7.87 5.88
N GLY A 281 11.66 -8.45 6.77
CA GLY A 281 11.85 -9.91 6.88
C GLY A 281 13.01 -10.42 6.02
N LEU A 282 13.09 -11.73 5.78
CA LEU A 282 14.16 -12.36 4.99
C LEU A 282 14.16 -11.87 3.53
N LYS A 283 12.98 -11.71 2.93
CA LYS A 283 12.79 -11.05 1.62
C LYS A 283 12.12 -9.71 1.90
N VAL A 284 12.71 -8.61 1.41
CA VAL A 284 12.11 -7.29 1.62
C VAL A 284 10.88 -7.16 0.74
N ARG A 285 9.72 -7.16 1.40
CA ARG A 285 8.43 -6.94 0.74
C ARG A 285 7.69 -5.80 1.42
N PRO A 286 6.84 -5.07 0.68
CA PRO A 286 5.94 -4.11 1.31
C PRO A 286 5.05 -4.80 2.34
N GLY A 287 4.87 -4.16 3.50
CA GLY A 287 3.95 -4.63 4.55
C GLY A 287 2.52 -4.15 4.32
N GLU A 288 1.62 -4.53 5.24
CA GLU A 288 0.20 -4.18 5.19
C GLU A 288 -0.05 -2.67 5.09
N VAL A 289 0.81 -1.85 5.73
CA VAL A 289 0.71 -0.38 5.66
C VAL A 289 0.96 0.11 4.23
N SER A 290 1.99 -0.39 3.55
CA SER A 290 2.27 -0.04 2.15
C SER A 290 1.23 -0.64 1.20
N MET A 291 0.72 -1.84 1.49
CA MET A 291 -0.38 -2.45 0.74
C MET A 291 -1.71 -1.70 0.90
N ALA A 292 -1.86 -0.88 1.96
CA ALA A 292 -2.98 0.01 2.19
C ALA A 292 -2.74 1.42 1.62
N HIS A 293 -1.66 1.65 0.88
CA HIS A 293 -1.31 2.96 0.35
C HIS A 293 -2.46 3.61 -0.42
N LEU A 294 -2.72 4.90 -0.18
CA LEU A 294 -3.85 5.70 -0.70
C LEU A 294 -5.23 5.11 -0.37
N GLY A 295 -5.29 4.23 0.62
CA GLY A 295 -6.48 3.54 1.07
C GLY A 295 -6.62 3.53 2.59
N VAL A 296 -7.19 2.46 3.11
CA VAL A 296 -7.58 2.30 4.52
C VAL A 296 -6.81 1.16 5.17
N LEU A 297 -6.17 1.46 6.29
CA LEU A 297 -5.65 0.47 7.22
C LEU A 297 -6.61 0.36 8.39
N PHE A 298 -7.33 -0.76 8.51
CA PHE A 298 -8.24 -1.03 9.62
C PHE A 298 -7.57 -1.93 10.65
N LEU A 299 -7.48 -1.44 11.90
CA LEU A 299 -6.96 -2.21 13.03
C LEU A 299 -8.07 -2.46 14.03
N ASP A 300 -8.63 -3.66 13.99
CA ASP A 300 -9.61 -4.10 14.99
C ASP A 300 -8.91 -4.57 16.27
N GLU A 301 -9.58 -4.44 17.41
CA GLU A 301 -9.03 -4.81 18.71
C GLU A 301 -7.64 -4.18 18.98
N LEU A 302 -7.49 -2.88 18.70
CA LEU A 302 -6.23 -2.15 18.71
C LEU A 302 -5.30 -2.48 19.90
N PRO A 303 -5.76 -2.60 21.18
CA PRO A 303 -4.89 -2.93 22.31
C PRO A 303 -4.43 -4.40 22.36
N GLU A 304 -4.91 -5.28 21.46
CA GLU A 304 -4.46 -6.67 21.40
C GLU A 304 -3.23 -6.84 20.49
N PHE A 305 -2.92 -5.87 19.65
CA PHE A 305 -1.67 -5.85 18.89
C PHE A 305 -0.46 -5.73 19.82
N GLN A 306 0.66 -6.31 19.40
CA GLN A 306 1.93 -6.10 20.08
C GLN A 306 2.29 -4.61 20.09
N ARG A 307 2.67 -4.07 21.25
CA ARG A 307 3.00 -2.64 21.40
C ARG A 307 4.06 -2.15 20.40
N GLN A 308 5.11 -2.95 20.18
CA GLN A 308 6.16 -2.61 19.22
C GLN A 308 5.64 -2.53 17.78
N ALA A 309 4.68 -3.40 17.42
CA ALA A 309 4.05 -3.38 16.11
C ALA A 309 3.19 -2.12 15.91
N LEU A 310 2.45 -1.68 16.94
CA LEU A 310 1.72 -0.42 16.92
C LEU A 310 2.66 0.80 16.87
N ASP A 311 3.74 0.78 17.63
CA ASP A 311 4.72 1.88 17.64
C ASP A 311 5.44 2.02 16.30
N SER A 312 5.61 0.93 15.52
CA SER A 312 6.17 0.99 14.17
C SER A 312 5.30 1.76 13.16
N LEU A 313 4.00 1.91 13.43
CA LEU A 313 3.07 2.70 12.59
C LEU A 313 3.23 4.22 12.76
N ARG A 314 3.94 4.68 13.79
CA ARG A 314 4.08 6.11 14.10
C ARG A 314 4.76 6.89 12.98
N GLN A 315 5.81 6.33 12.40
CA GLN A 315 6.53 6.96 11.29
C GLN A 315 5.67 6.98 10.01
N PRO A 316 5.10 5.87 9.51
CA PRO A 316 4.26 5.89 8.31
C PRO A 316 3.09 6.87 8.40
N LEU A 317 2.44 6.96 9.56
CA LEU A 317 1.32 7.89 9.78
C LEU A 317 1.75 9.37 9.83
N GLU A 318 3.03 9.66 9.95
CA GLU A 318 3.58 11.03 9.96
C GLU A 318 4.20 11.41 8.62
N THR A 319 5.02 10.52 8.04
CA THR A 319 5.77 10.79 6.81
C THR A 319 5.07 10.30 5.54
N GLY A 320 4.10 9.40 5.65
CA GLY A 320 3.47 8.73 4.50
C GLY A 320 4.37 7.70 3.84
N GLU A 321 5.45 7.26 4.50
CA GLU A 321 6.44 6.34 3.97
C GLU A 321 6.92 5.36 5.03
N VAL A 322 7.30 4.16 4.60
CA VAL A 322 7.99 3.15 5.42
C VAL A 322 9.38 2.94 4.88
N THR A 323 10.39 3.13 5.73
CA THR A 323 11.77 2.80 5.39
C THR A 323 12.18 1.50 6.08
N VAL A 324 12.51 0.49 5.30
CA VAL A 324 13.08 -0.78 5.77
C VAL A 324 14.59 -0.71 5.63
N ALA A 325 15.28 -0.62 6.77
CA ALA A 325 16.74 -0.60 6.82
C ALA A 325 17.30 -2.03 6.82
N ARG A 326 18.27 -2.28 5.96
CA ARG A 326 19.12 -3.48 5.94
C ARG A 326 20.59 -3.10 5.96
N ALA A 327 21.46 -4.08 6.21
CA ALA A 327 22.91 -3.86 6.25
C ALA A 327 23.46 -3.16 4.99
N ASN A 328 22.87 -3.45 3.83
CA ASN A 328 23.37 -2.99 2.52
C ASN A 328 22.38 -2.10 1.74
N ALA A 329 21.19 -1.82 2.25
CA ALA A 329 20.21 -0.98 1.53
C ALA A 329 19.15 -0.41 2.47
N HIS A 330 18.71 0.82 2.17
CA HIS A 330 17.53 1.43 2.72
C HIS A 330 16.45 1.42 1.64
N LEU A 331 15.37 0.68 1.88
CA LEU A 331 14.26 0.56 0.94
C LEU A 331 13.07 1.34 1.47
N THR A 332 12.56 2.26 0.67
CA THR A 332 11.40 3.07 1.04
C THR A 332 10.20 2.66 0.21
N TYR A 333 9.07 2.43 0.89
CA TYR A 333 7.79 2.17 0.27
C TYR A 333 6.80 3.26 0.65
N PRO A 334 5.93 3.71 -0.26
CA PRO A 334 4.88 4.64 0.09
C PRO A 334 3.88 3.99 1.03
N ALA A 335 3.38 4.79 1.97
CA ALA A 335 2.50 4.33 3.04
C ALA A 335 1.53 5.44 3.51
N ARG A 336 1.02 6.24 2.56
CA ARG A 336 -0.02 7.24 2.86
C ARG A 336 -1.34 6.53 3.08
N VAL A 337 -1.66 6.26 4.34
CA VAL A 337 -2.85 5.49 4.72
C VAL A 337 -3.77 6.31 5.60
N GLN A 338 -5.06 6.04 5.50
CA GLN A 338 -6.04 6.46 6.48
C GLN A 338 -6.19 5.35 7.52
N LEU A 339 -5.81 5.64 8.77
CA LEU A 339 -5.93 4.69 9.86
C LEU A 339 -7.35 4.74 10.44
N ILE A 340 -8.03 3.61 10.40
CA ILE A 340 -9.27 3.38 11.13
C ILE A 340 -8.96 2.34 12.20
N ALA A 341 -9.25 2.64 13.45
CA ALA A 341 -9.00 1.72 14.56
C ALA A 341 -10.28 1.49 15.36
N ALA A 342 -10.40 0.29 15.90
CA ALA A 342 -11.49 -0.06 16.80
C ALA A 342 -10.92 -0.70 18.07
N MET A 343 -11.53 -0.38 19.21
CA MET A 343 -11.21 -1.04 20.48
C MET A 343 -12.43 -1.12 21.39
N ASN A 344 -12.38 -2.03 22.35
CA ASN A 344 -13.33 -2.06 23.44
C ASN A 344 -12.94 -1.01 24.52
N PRO A 345 -13.87 -0.53 25.36
CA PRO A 345 -13.56 0.43 26.41
C PRO A 345 -12.66 -0.17 27.51
N CYS A 346 -12.70 -1.49 27.70
CA CYS A 346 -11.88 -2.27 28.61
C CYS A 346 -11.77 -3.71 28.11
N ARG A 347 -10.94 -4.52 28.72
CA ARG A 347 -10.72 -5.92 28.32
C ARG A 347 -12.01 -6.78 28.36
N CYS A 348 -12.89 -6.55 29.34
CA CYS A 348 -14.19 -7.24 29.40
C CYS A 348 -15.24 -6.66 28.44
N GLY A 349 -15.03 -5.44 27.93
CA GLY A 349 -15.95 -4.78 26.99
C GLY A 349 -17.12 -4.04 27.64
N HIS A 350 -17.39 -4.21 28.92
CA HIS A 350 -18.62 -3.79 29.59
C HIS A 350 -18.44 -2.64 30.61
N LEU A 351 -17.44 -1.75 30.40
CA LEU A 351 -17.16 -0.65 31.34
C LEU A 351 -18.39 0.26 31.57
N GLY A 352 -19.21 0.49 30.56
CA GLY A 352 -20.40 1.35 30.62
C GLY A 352 -21.67 0.65 31.13
N ASP A 353 -21.63 -0.66 31.41
CA ASP A 353 -22.75 -1.43 31.91
C ASP A 353 -22.50 -1.90 33.35
N PRO A 354 -23.12 -1.27 34.36
CA PRO A 354 -22.90 -1.62 35.76
C PRO A 354 -23.23 -3.09 36.11
N ALA A 355 -24.14 -3.73 35.36
CA ALA A 355 -24.55 -5.11 35.60
C ALA A 355 -23.52 -6.12 35.05
N LEU A 356 -22.77 -5.78 34.03
CA LEU A 356 -21.80 -6.63 33.34
C LEU A 356 -20.34 -6.21 33.59
N ALA A 357 -20.11 -5.06 34.21
CA ALA A 357 -18.77 -4.54 34.50
C ALA A 357 -18.02 -5.50 35.43
N CYS A 358 -16.74 -5.73 35.13
CA CYS A 358 -15.88 -6.56 35.98
C CYS A 358 -15.56 -5.85 37.30
N SER A 359 -15.26 -6.64 38.35
CA SER A 359 -14.90 -6.14 39.69
C SER A 359 -13.67 -5.22 39.73
N ARG A 360 -12.89 -5.16 38.67
CA ARG A 360 -11.69 -4.31 38.52
C ARG A 360 -11.96 -2.95 37.89
N ALA A 361 -13.21 -2.63 37.53
CA ALA A 361 -13.54 -1.33 36.96
C ALA A 361 -13.31 -0.20 37.99
N PRO A 362 -12.79 0.99 37.62
CA PRO A 362 -12.36 1.40 36.28
C PRO A 362 -10.90 1.04 35.92
N LYS A 363 -10.12 0.45 36.84
CA LYS A 363 -8.70 0.13 36.66
C LYS A 363 -8.45 -0.77 35.42
N CYS A 364 -9.34 -1.73 35.16
CA CYS A 364 -9.24 -2.60 33.97
C CYS A 364 -9.25 -1.83 32.65
N ALA A 365 -9.96 -0.69 32.58
CA ALA A 365 -9.99 0.17 31.41
C ALA A 365 -8.65 0.91 31.24
N ALA A 366 -8.11 1.47 32.32
CA ALA A 366 -6.81 2.14 32.30
C ALA A 366 -5.69 1.17 31.88
N ASP A 367 -5.66 -0.05 32.47
CA ASP A 367 -4.68 -1.09 32.13
C ASP A 367 -4.78 -1.51 30.66
N TYR A 368 -6.00 -1.63 30.12
CA TYR A 368 -6.24 -2.05 28.75
C TYR A 368 -5.85 -0.97 27.74
N GLN A 369 -6.30 0.27 27.97
CA GLN A 369 -6.04 1.39 27.08
C GLN A 369 -4.57 1.83 27.10
N SER A 370 -3.83 1.64 28.20
CA SER A 370 -2.41 1.96 28.31
C SER A 370 -1.49 1.12 27.43
N LYS A 371 -2.00 0.01 26.87
CA LYS A 371 -1.26 -0.78 25.86
C LYS A 371 -1.02 0.02 24.59
N VAL A 372 -1.92 0.94 24.25
CA VAL A 372 -1.75 1.85 23.10
C VAL A 372 -0.97 3.08 23.57
N SER A 373 0.16 3.36 22.91
CA SER A 373 1.01 4.47 23.30
C SER A 373 0.34 5.83 23.06
N GLY A 374 0.57 6.79 23.97
CA GLY A 374 0.09 8.17 23.82
C GLY A 374 0.46 8.77 22.45
N PRO A 375 1.73 8.66 22.00
CA PRO A 375 2.15 9.15 20.69
C PRO A 375 1.38 8.56 19.49
N LEU A 376 0.89 7.33 19.56
CA LEU A 376 0.03 6.78 18.51
C LEU A 376 -1.38 7.35 18.57
N LEU A 377 -1.97 7.44 19.78
CA LEU A 377 -3.28 8.07 20.00
C LEU A 377 -3.27 9.55 19.57
N ASP A 378 -2.14 10.21 19.76
CA ASP A 378 -1.94 11.57 19.26
C ASP A 378 -1.93 11.70 17.74
N ARG A 379 -1.91 10.65 16.97
CA ARG A 379 -2.01 10.65 15.50
C ARG A 379 -3.42 10.33 15.00
N ILE A 380 -4.37 10.15 15.92
CA ILE A 380 -5.77 9.92 15.59
C ILE A 380 -6.54 11.23 15.75
N ASP A 381 -7.21 11.66 14.71
CA ASP A 381 -7.87 12.96 14.65
C ASP A 381 -9.26 12.91 15.29
N LEU A 382 -9.99 11.83 15.06
CA LEU A 382 -11.38 11.64 15.48
C LEU A 382 -11.46 10.48 16.47
N HIS A 383 -12.08 10.72 17.62
CA HIS A 383 -12.42 9.70 18.60
C HIS A 383 -13.94 9.67 18.76
N VAL A 384 -14.56 8.51 18.52
CA VAL A 384 -16.01 8.36 18.61
C VAL A 384 -16.36 7.18 19.51
N GLU A 385 -17.33 7.40 20.38
CA GLU A 385 -17.95 6.34 21.16
C GLU A 385 -19.05 5.69 20.33
N VAL A 386 -19.05 4.36 20.25
CA VAL A 386 -20.01 3.55 19.53
C VAL A 386 -20.82 2.79 20.56
N ASP A 387 -22.04 3.24 20.81
CA ASP A 387 -22.91 2.68 21.82
C ASP A 387 -23.39 1.27 21.44
N PRO A 388 -23.78 0.42 22.39
CA PRO A 388 -24.40 -0.86 22.08
C PRO A 388 -25.71 -0.64 21.31
N VAL A 389 -25.92 -1.43 20.26
CA VAL A 389 -27.16 -1.35 19.48
C VAL A 389 -28.29 -1.96 20.30
N ARG A 390 -29.30 -1.16 20.64
CA ARG A 390 -30.46 -1.63 21.39
C ARG A 390 -31.35 -2.49 20.51
N ALA A 391 -32.04 -3.47 21.10
CA ALA A 391 -32.98 -4.35 20.38
C ALA A 391 -34.04 -3.55 19.60
N VAL A 392 -34.49 -2.41 20.15
CA VAL A 392 -35.42 -1.50 19.48
C VAL A 392 -34.82 -0.91 18.20
N ASP A 393 -33.54 -0.53 18.23
CA ASP A 393 -32.88 0.05 17.07
C ASP A 393 -32.70 -1.00 15.95
N LEU A 394 -32.52 -2.28 16.29
CA LEU A 394 -32.46 -3.39 15.32
C LEU A 394 -33.80 -3.61 14.58
N ALA A 395 -34.88 -3.28 15.22
CA ALA A 395 -36.25 -3.38 14.62
C ALA A 395 -36.58 -2.19 13.71
N LEU A 396 -35.80 -1.10 13.77
CA LEU A 396 -36.01 0.07 12.90
C LEU A 396 -35.83 -0.30 11.41
N PRO A 397 -36.52 0.41 10.50
CA PRO A 397 -36.24 0.31 9.07
C PRO A 397 -34.80 0.70 8.78
N PRO A 398 -34.25 0.28 7.64
CA PRO A 398 -32.94 0.75 7.20
C PRO A 398 -32.86 2.29 7.21
N ALA A 399 -31.66 2.83 7.46
CA ALA A 399 -31.46 4.27 7.42
C ALA A 399 -31.85 4.83 6.05
N LYS A 400 -32.41 6.04 6.04
CA LYS A 400 -32.82 6.71 4.79
C LYS A 400 -31.64 7.00 3.87
N GLU A 401 -30.48 7.37 4.45
CA GLU A 401 -29.25 7.61 3.73
C GLU A 401 -28.39 6.36 3.68
N GLY A 402 -27.87 6.02 2.50
CA GLY A 402 -26.90 4.96 2.25
C GLY A 402 -25.50 5.46 1.93
N SER A 403 -24.67 4.56 1.46
CA SER A 403 -23.31 4.90 1.04
C SER A 403 -23.27 5.86 -0.12
N ASP A 404 -24.20 5.79 -1.09
CA ASP A 404 -24.19 6.61 -2.30
C ASP A 404 -24.41 8.11 -2.01
N GLU A 405 -25.37 8.41 -1.10
CA GLU A 405 -25.65 9.80 -0.70
C GLU A 405 -24.47 10.40 0.07
N VAL A 406 -23.87 9.63 0.97
CA VAL A 406 -22.67 10.04 1.73
C VAL A 406 -21.46 10.20 0.80
N ALA A 407 -21.23 9.25 -0.11
CA ALA A 407 -20.14 9.32 -1.11
C ALA A 407 -20.24 10.60 -1.98
N THR A 408 -21.45 10.99 -2.36
CA THR A 408 -21.67 12.23 -3.13
C THR A 408 -21.22 13.47 -2.36
N ARG A 409 -21.53 13.56 -1.05
CA ARG A 409 -21.08 14.68 -0.20
C ARG A 409 -19.57 14.65 0.02
N VAL A 410 -19.03 13.47 0.28
CA VAL A 410 -17.58 13.26 0.42
C VAL A 410 -16.84 13.68 -0.86
N ALA A 411 -17.31 13.24 -2.04
CA ALA A 411 -16.69 13.59 -3.31
C ALA A 411 -16.70 15.11 -3.55
N ARG A 412 -17.81 15.79 -3.21
CA ARG A 412 -17.89 17.25 -3.31
C ARG A 412 -16.90 17.95 -2.40
N ALA A 413 -16.79 17.53 -1.13
CA ALA A 413 -15.82 18.08 -0.19
C ALA A 413 -14.38 17.84 -0.65
N ARG A 414 -14.07 16.65 -1.18
CA ARG A 414 -12.75 16.32 -1.76
C ARG A 414 -12.43 17.18 -2.98
N ALA A 415 -13.40 17.43 -3.87
CA ALA A 415 -13.21 18.30 -5.02
C ALA A 415 -12.89 19.77 -4.62
N ILE A 416 -13.46 20.25 -3.51
CA ILE A 416 -13.10 21.55 -2.93
C ILE A 416 -11.66 21.56 -2.45
N GLN A 417 -11.22 20.50 -1.75
CA GLN A 417 -9.84 20.34 -1.26
C GLN A 417 -8.85 20.27 -2.42
N THR A 418 -9.13 19.45 -3.43
CA THR A 418 -8.25 19.31 -4.60
C THR A 418 -7.99 20.66 -5.28
N ARG A 419 -9.04 21.48 -5.48
CA ARG A 419 -8.88 22.82 -6.07
C ARG A 419 -8.12 23.77 -5.15
N ARG A 420 -8.38 23.73 -3.83
CA ARG A 420 -7.73 24.58 -2.85
C ARG A 420 -6.25 24.27 -2.71
N LEU A 421 -5.87 23.01 -2.84
CA LEU A 421 -4.52 22.50 -2.60
C LEU A 421 -3.75 22.21 -3.91
N GLU A 422 -4.23 22.73 -5.02
CA GLU A 422 -3.55 22.59 -6.31
C GLU A 422 -2.15 23.20 -6.25
N GLY A 423 -1.13 22.41 -6.59
CA GLY A 423 0.28 22.81 -6.48
C GLY A 423 0.88 22.77 -5.07
N ALA A 424 0.10 22.43 -4.04
CA ALA A 424 0.59 22.28 -2.68
C ALA A 424 1.11 20.86 -2.41
N SER A 425 1.89 20.69 -1.33
CA SER A 425 2.36 19.38 -0.86
C SER A 425 1.25 18.54 -0.22
N ALA A 426 0.22 19.18 0.34
CA ALA A 426 -0.93 18.55 0.96
C ALA A 426 -1.98 18.16 -0.09
N ARG A 427 -2.58 16.98 0.04
CA ARG A 427 -3.67 16.49 -0.83
C ARG A 427 -5.05 16.58 -0.16
N THR A 428 -5.08 16.61 1.17
CA THR A 428 -6.32 16.59 1.97
C THR A 428 -6.20 17.46 3.22
N ASN A 429 -7.32 17.75 3.84
CA ASN A 429 -7.32 18.57 5.05
C ASN A 429 -6.57 17.94 6.23
N ALA A 430 -6.47 16.61 6.30
CA ALA A 430 -5.66 15.94 7.34
C ALA A 430 -4.16 16.24 7.23
N GLU A 431 -3.70 16.64 6.05
CA GLU A 431 -2.29 16.95 5.77
C GLU A 431 -1.97 18.46 5.89
N LEU A 432 -2.96 19.32 6.13
CA LEU A 432 -2.74 20.77 6.30
C LEU A 432 -1.79 21.03 7.46
N ASP A 433 -0.73 21.79 7.23
CA ASP A 433 0.24 22.21 8.26
C ASP A 433 0.85 23.58 7.93
N GLY A 434 1.48 24.22 8.95
CA GLY A 434 2.12 25.52 8.76
C GLY A 434 1.23 26.55 8.07
N ASP A 435 1.79 27.19 7.03
CA ASP A 435 1.14 28.26 6.27
C ASP A 435 -0.17 27.80 5.60
N LEU A 436 -0.23 26.56 5.13
CA LEU A 436 -1.45 25.99 4.52
C LEU A 436 -2.59 25.85 5.54
N LEU A 437 -2.28 25.47 6.77
CA LEU A 437 -3.26 25.39 7.84
C LEU A 437 -3.77 26.81 8.19
N GLU A 438 -2.87 27.74 8.31
CA GLU A 438 -3.20 29.14 8.64
C GLU A 438 -4.05 29.79 7.56
N ALA A 439 -3.69 29.60 6.29
CA ALA A 439 -4.43 30.16 5.16
C ALA A 439 -5.85 29.58 5.00
N HIS A 440 -6.05 28.28 5.32
CA HIS A 440 -7.27 27.58 4.94
C HIS A 440 -8.16 27.13 6.10
N ALA A 441 -7.61 27.02 7.32
CA ALA A 441 -8.34 26.51 8.48
C ALA A 441 -8.48 27.54 9.63
N THR A 442 -8.06 28.78 9.43
CA THR A 442 -8.25 29.84 10.42
C THR A 442 -9.74 30.10 10.66
N PRO A 443 -10.24 29.99 11.89
CA PRO A 443 -11.65 30.19 12.18
C PRO A 443 -12.01 31.69 12.26
N ASP A 444 -13.30 31.98 12.13
CA ASP A 444 -13.85 33.29 12.45
C ASP A 444 -13.62 33.65 13.93
N ASP A 445 -13.90 34.90 14.35
CA ASP A 445 -13.65 35.36 15.70
C ASP A 445 -14.43 34.56 16.77
N ALA A 446 -15.66 34.15 16.44
CA ALA A 446 -16.49 33.35 17.33
C ALA A 446 -15.95 31.92 17.51
N GLY A 447 -15.50 31.30 16.39
CA GLY A 447 -14.82 30.01 16.40
C GLY A 447 -13.48 30.05 17.11
N ARG A 448 -12.68 31.11 16.89
CA ARG A 448 -11.40 31.32 17.56
C ARG A 448 -11.57 31.41 19.07
N LYS A 449 -12.55 32.22 19.53
CA LYS A 449 -12.85 32.35 20.94
C LYS A 449 -13.24 31.01 21.58
N LEU A 450 -14.11 30.24 20.90
CA LEU A 450 -14.51 28.91 21.38
C LEU A 450 -13.30 27.95 21.44
N LEU A 451 -12.46 27.95 20.44
CA LEU A 451 -11.29 27.08 20.35
C LEU A 451 -10.28 27.37 21.46
N LEU A 452 -10.00 28.65 21.75
CA LEU A 452 -9.10 29.05 22.81
C LEU A 452 -9.64 28.63 24.18
N GLN A 453 -10.93 28.87 24.46
CA GLN A 453 -11.57 28.41 25.69
C GLN A 453 -11.50 26.88 25.87
N ALA A 454 -11.76 26.14 24.79
CA ALA A 454 -11.66 24.69 24.81
C ALA A 454 -10.20 24.21 24.98
N ALA A 455 -9.23 24.89 24.37
CA ALA A 455 -7.82 24.57 24.50
C ALA A 455 -7.34 24.66 25.96
N GLU A 456 -7.75 25.69 26.69
CA GLU A 456 -7.45 25.84 28.11
C GLU A 456 -8.18 24.77 28.94
N ALA A 457 -9.50 24.65 28.78
CA ALA A 457 -10.32 23.73 29.58
C ALA A 457 -9.93 22.24 29.39
N MET A 458 -9.58 21.84 28.19
CA MET A 458 -9.19 20.47 27.85
C MET A 458 -7.68 20.24 27.89
N ARG A 459 -6.88 21.26 28.21
CA ARG A 459 -5.40 21.21 28.20
C ARG A 459 -4.85 20.64 26.91
N LEU A 460 -5.28 21.17 25.77
CA LEU A 460 -4.89 20.69 24.47
C LEU A 460 -3.40 20.92 24.21
N SER A 461 -2.72 19.90 23.66
CA SER A 461 -1.39 20.08 23.10
C SER A 461 -1.46 20.88 21.79
N ALA A 462 -0.34 21.46 21.33
CA ALA A 462 -0.26 22.11 20.03
C ALA A 462 -0.75 21.19 18.88
N ARG A 463 -0.40 19.91 18.92
CA ARG A 463 -0.90 18.91 17.98
C ARG A 463 -2.41 18.73 18.06
N GLY A 464 -2.97 18.72 19.28
CA GLY A 464 -4.41 18.64 19.49
C GLY A 464 -5.16 19.83 18.90
N TYR A 465 -4.60 21.03 19.06
CA TYR A 465 -5.13 22.26 18.50
C TYR A 465 -5.18 22.22 16.96
N VAL A 466 -4.06 21.87 16.32
CA VAL A 466 -3.95 21.75 14.86
C VAL A 466 -4.96 20.75 14.30
N ARG A 467 -5.17 19.60 14.96
CA ARG A 467 -6.14 18.60 14.50
C ARG A 467 -7.57 19.10 14.57
N ILE A 468 -7.96 19.83 15.60
CA ILE A 468 -9.29 20.43 15.66
C ILE A 468 -9.51 21.35 14.45
N LEU A 469 -8.52 22.15 14.07
CA LEU A 469 -8.60 23.01 12.91
C LEU A 469 -8.75 22.22 11.60
N ARG A 470 -7.97 21.14 11.41
CA ARG A 470 -8.07 20.24 10.24
C ARG A 470 -9.44 19.60 10.13
N VAL A 471 -9.97 19.08 11.22
CA VAL A 471 -11.32 18.48 11.29
C VAL A 471 -12.39 19.54 11.06
N ALA A 472 -12.30 20.70 11.69
CA ALA A 472 -13.26 21.79 11.53
C ALA A 472 -13.28 22.32 10.07
N ARG A 473 -12.12 22.38 9.40
CA ARG A 473 -12.05 22.72 7.96
C ARG A 473 -12.80 21.68 7.12
N THR A 474 -12.64 20.39 7.43
CA THR A 474 -13.36 19.32 6.73
C THR A 474 -14.88 19.41 6.93
N ILE A 475 -15.32 19.71 8.16
CA ILE A 475 -16.74 19.90 8.46
C ILE A 475 -17.28 21.10 7.69
N ALA A 476 -16.53 22.19 7.59
CA ALA A 476 -16.90 23.36 6.80
C ALA A 476 -16.97 23.04 5.31
N ASP A 477 -16.05 22.23 4.76
CA ASP A 477 -16.12 21.80 3.35
C ASP A 477 -17.34 20.91 3.08
N LEU A 478 -17.70 20.02 4.00
CA LEU A 478 -18.93 19.21 3.91
C LEU A 478 -20.20 20.09 3.95
N ALA A 479 -20.17 21.19 4.72
CA ALA A 479 -21.26 22.17 4.78
C ALA A 479 -21.26 23.14 3.60
N GLY A 480 -20.22 23.15 2.73
CA GLY A 480 -20.05 24.10 1.65
C GLY A 480 -19.71 25.53 2.13
N ALA A 481 -19.18 25.67 3.34
CA ALA A 481 -18.81 26.95 3.94
C ALA A 481 -17.38 27.34 3.52
N GLU A 482 -17.21 28.61 3.13
CA GLU A 482 -15.89 29.14 2.76
C GLU A 482 -14.97 29.28 3.98
N GLN A 483 -15.54 29.72 5.10
CA GLN A 483 -14.80 29.98 6.34
C GLN A 483 -15.17 28.98 7.45
N VAL A 484 -14.19 28.66 8.30
CA VAL A 484 -14.41 27.84 9.48
C VAL A 484 -15.10 28.67 10.55
N GLY A 485 -16.37 28.39 10.83
CA GLY A 485 -17.14 29.08 11.85
C GLY A 485 -17.22 28.32 13.20
N ARG A 486 -17.85 28.99 14.19
CA ARG A 486 -18.04 28.43 15.54
C ARG A 486 -18.69 27.05 15.55
N VAL A 487 -19.67 26.78 14.67
CA VAL A 487 -20.37 25.49 14.63
C VAL A 487 -19.45 24.34 14.20
N HIS A 488 -18.54 24.62 13.27
CA HIS A 488 -17.56 23.66 12.78
C HIS A 488 -16.52 23.30 13.88
N ILE A 489 -16.09 24.33 14.64
CA ILE A 489 -15.19 24.12 15.79
C ILE A 489 -15.91 23.33 16.89
N ALA A 490 -17.17 23.63 17.19
CA ALA A 490 -17.95 22.91 18.21
C ALA A 490 -18.12 21.42 17.86
N GLU A 491 -18.45 21.12 16.59
CA GLU A 491 -18.55 19.73 16.12
C GLU A 491 -17.17 19.03 16.17
N ALA A 492 -16.10 19.68 15.73
CA ALA A 492 -14.75 19.10 15.77
C ALA A 492 -14.27 18.78 17.19
N LEU A 493 -14.62 19.62 18.18
CA LEU A 493 -14.33 19.41 19.59
C LEU A 493 -15.04 18.18 20.17
N SER A 494 -16.24 17.84 19.68
CA SER A 494 -16.98 16.66 20.14
C SER A 494 -16.29 15.34 19.84
N TYR A 495 -15.41 15.29 18.84
CA TYR A 495 -14.63 14.13 18.45
C TYR A 495 -13.26 14.05 19.14
N ARG A 496 -13.00 14.88 20.14
CA ARG A 496 -11.75 14.78 20.91
C ARG A 496 -11.90 13.77 22.06
N ARG A 497 -10.83 13.00 22.29
CA ARG A 497 -10.75 12.10 23.43
C ARG A 497 -10.95 12.90 24.72
N ARG A 498 -11.96 12.55 25.50
CA ARG A 498 -12.06 12.97 26.89
C ARG A 498 -11.06 12.13 27.69
N ALA A 499 -10.23 12.79 28.51
CA ALA A 499 -9.41 12.06 29.46
C ALA A 499 -10.36 11.23 30.35
N PRO A 500 -9.99 9.99 30.74
CA PRO A 500 -10.76 9.26 31.72
C PRO A 500 -10.95 10.16 32.94
N VAL A 501 -12.18 10.31 33.40
CA VAL A 501 -12.47 11.00 34.65
C VAL A 501 -11.81 10.16 35.73
N ASN A 502 -10.81 10.74 36.45
CA ASN A 502 -10.14 10.11 37.58
C ASN A 502 -11.12 9.89 38.72
#